data_f9d265bd5b06acff6286b26bd0297a96
#
_entry.id   f9d265bd5b06acff6286b26bd0297a96
#
_cell.length_a   1.000
_cell.length_b   1.000
_cell.length_c   1.000
_cell.angle_alpha   90.00
_cell.angle_beta   90.00
_cell.angle_gamma   90.00
#
_symmetry.space_group_name_H-M   'P 1'
#
loop_
_entity.id
_entity.type
_entity.pdbx_description
1 polymer ?
#
loop_
_entity_poly.entity_id
_entity_poly.type
_entity_poly.pdbx_seq_one_letter_code
_entity_poly.pdbx_strand_id
1 'polypeptide(L)'
;MTAEDNNLPLDLQHPGGFVEEAMEWINETAICPQPTFALAAALCLAGTLYGRHVKDESGQRTNLFLMGVGYTSCGKDHALKAVSRALDACEASDLRLGQVTSDSAVEYALRRNPRFAMLIDEAGHFFSGVTDAKSSGSPLHSLKPALLELWSCAGGRWKGKQRVPKNDRGADPVLIDNPHVCLFGMTQPQIFFDGVSKTELRDGWLARNLFFVSKTRPKPRFVPEQEVPARIRAEVLTWKKEPAGVHTVCAEAGAREAFEAFNDEVYAKMLAADRTGDETNYLYGKALENARRVALTLAVGRDAGRSSITGEDAAYACRLVRYLVGDLIRAVKETVSESPDEKAKKRILQVVASAGSGGITRNDLTRKTQFIRKTFRDEYLADLVESGELVMTTGSHGLETYKMGI
;
A
#
# COMPACT_ATOMS: atom_id res chain seq x y z
N MET A 1 11.01 -12.61 19.37
CA MET A 1 10.66 -12.60 17.93
C MET A 1 11.96 -12.84 17.17
N THR A 2 12.09 -13.97 16.53
CA THR A 2 13.25 -14.32 15.71
C THR A 2 13.21 -13.51 14.41
N ALA A 3 14.35 -13.33 13.73
CA ALA A 3 14.45 -12.57 12.49
C ALA A 3 13.58 -13.14 11.33
N GLU A 4 13.05 -14.36 11.50
CA GLU A 4 12.16 -15.05 10.55
C GLU A 4 10.73 -14.52 10.58
N ASP A 5 10.25 -13.92 11.69
CA ASP A 5 8.87 -13.46 11.84
C ASP A 5 8.54 -12.16 11.08
N ASN A 6 9.50 -11.53 10.42
CA ASN A 6 9.36 -10.21 9.82
C ASN A 6 9.43 -10.17 8.29
N ASN A 7 9.52 -11.32 7.63
CA ASN A 7 9.56 -11.44 6.17
C ASN A 7 8.28 -12.06 5.63
N LEU A 8 8.07 -11.92 4.30
CA LEU A 8 7.01 -12.62 3.60
C LEU A 8 7.11 -14.14 3.90
N PRO A 9 6.04 -14.79 4.40
CA PRO A 9 6.03 -16.22 4.65
C PRO A 9 6.53 -17.05 3.47
N LEU A 10 7.24 -18.14 3.71
CA LEU A 10 7.85 -18.96 2.66
C LEU A 10 6.81 -19.48 1.64
N ASP A 11 5.65 -19.89 2.12
CA ASP A 11 4.54 -20.35 1.26
C ASP A 11 3.94 -19.26 0.37
N LEU A 12 4.20 -17.98 0.68
CA LEU A 12 3.84 -16.83 -0.14
C LEU A 12 4.98 -16.35 -1.05
N GLN A 13 6.17 -16.92 -0.96
CA GLN A 13 7.29 -16.60 -1.85
C GLN A 13 7.26 -17.36 -3.17
N HIS A 14 6.32 -18.29 -3.35
CA HIS A 14 6.18 -19.13 -4.54
C HIS A 14 4.78 -18.97 -5.18
N PRO A 15 4.53 -17.81 -5.86
CA PRO A 15 3.25 -17.56 -6.52
C PRO A 15 3.03 -18.39 -7.78
N GLY A 16 4.09 -18.94 -8.35
CA GLY A 16 4.09 -19.71 -9.60
C GLY A 16 4.04 -18.84 -10.87
N GLY A 17 4.42 -19.46 -11.99
CA GLY A 17 4.36 -18.83 -13.31
C GLY A 17 5.19 -17.57 -13.46
N PHE A 18 4.75 -16.69 -14.34
CA PHE A 18 5.47 -15.43 -14.64
C PHE A 18 5.71 -14.55 -13.40
N VAL A 19 4.76 -14.54 -12.45
CA VAL A 19 4.90 -13.71 -11.23
C VAL A 19 6.08 -14.20 -10.39
N GLU A 20 6.28 -15.51 -10.27
CA GLU A 20 7.43 -16.08 -9.56
C GLU A 20 8.74 -15.80 -10.30
N GLU A 21 8.80 -16.03 -11.59
CA GLU A 21 9.97 -15.75 -12.43
C GLU A 21 10.39 -14.26 -12.35
N ALA A 22 9.42 -13.36 -12.39
CA ALA A 22 9.67 -11.94 -12.24
C ALA A 22 10.15 -11.57 -10.82
N MET A 23 9.53 -12.16 -9.79
CA MET A 23 9.92 -11.98 -8.39
C MET A 23 11.36 -12.46 -8.14
N GLU A 24 11.71 -13.65 -8.64
CA GLU A 24 13.06 -14.22 -8.53
C GLU A 24 14.08 -13.30 -9.19
N TRP A 25 13.86 -12.90 -10.46
CA TRP A 25 14.73 -11.96 -11.15
C TRP A 25 14.92 -10.65 -10.40
N ILE A 26 13.83 -10.03 -9.92
CA ILE A 26 13.89 -8.78 -9.16
C ILE A 26 14.71 -8.98 -7.88
N ASN A 27 14.51 -10.09 -7.19
CA ASN A 27 15.20 -10.38 -5.95
C ASN A 27 16.68 -10.72 -6.18
N GLU A 28 17.02 -11.47 -7.24
CA GLU A 28 18.39 -11.84 -7.59
C GLU A 28 19.23 -10.63 -8.04
N THR A 29 18.62 -9.68 -8.73
CA THR A 29 19.30 -8.45 -9.19
C THR A 29 19.35 -7.35 -8.14
N ALA A 30 18.77 -7.56 -6.96
CA ALA A 30 18.75 -6.59 -5.86
C ALA A 30 20.05 -6.59 -5.06
N ILE A 31 20.62 -5.40 -4.81
CA ILE A 31 21.73 -5.21 -3.85
C ILE A 31 21.26 -5.58 -2.43
N CYS A 32 20.04 -5.19 -2.09
CA CYS A 32 19.35 -5.56 -0.84
C CYS A 32 18.13 -6.40 -1.17
N PRO A 33 18.23 -7.75 -1.23
CA PRO A 33 17.12 -8.63 -1.61
C PRO A 33 15.93 -8.49 -0.64
N GLN A 34 14.75 -8.28 -1.21
CA GLN A 34 13.50 -8.15 -0.44
C GLN A 34 12.36 -8.88 -1.15
N PRO A 35 12.14 -10.17 -0.84
CA PRO A 35 11.07 -10.95 -1.46
C PRO A 35 9.70 -10.27 -1.39
N THR A 36 9.41 -9.59 -0.27
CA THR A 36 8.18 -8.82 -0.07
C THR A 36 7.96 -7.76 -1.15
N PHE A 37 8.99 -6.98 -1.47
CA PHE A 37 8.89 -5.92 -2.49
C PHE A 37 9.02 -6.48 -3.91
N ALA A 38 9.78 -7.55 -4.08
CA ALA A 38 9.90 -8.25 -5.36
C ALA A 38 8.56 -8.84 -5.80
N LEU A 39 7.78 -9.44 -4.87
CA LEU A 39 6.43 -9.92 -5.15
C LEU A 39 5.48 -8.78 -5.54
N ALA A 40 5.51 -7.66 -4.82
CA ALA A 40 4.69 -6.49 -5.16
C ALA A 40 5.01 -5.96 -6.56
N ALA A 41 6.30 -5.85 -6.91
CA ALA A 41 6.75 -5.41 -8.23
C ALA A 41 6.36 -6.38 -9.35
N ALA A 42 6.50 -7.69 -9.11
CA ALA A 42 6.09 -8.73 -10.05
C ALA A 42 4.57 -8.70 -10.31
N LEU A 43 3.76 -8.56 -9.25
CA LEU A 43 2.31 -8.40 -9.38
C LEU A 43 1.93 -7.10 -10.11
N CYS A 44 2.65 -6.00 -9.86
CA CYS A 44 2.44 -4.75 -10.59
C CYS A 44 2.72 -4.91 -12.07
N LEU A 45 3.87 -5.51 -12.43
CA LEU A 45 4.25 -5.75 -13.81
C LEU A 45 3.22 -6.63 -14.51
N ALA A 46 2.93 -7.81 -13.97
CA ALA A 46 1.96 -8.75 -14.51
C ALA A 46 0.55 -8.13 -14.62
N GLY A 47 0.06 -7.50 -13.54
CA GLY A 47 -1.23 -6.84 -13.53
C GLY A 47 -1.37 -5.75 -14.58
N THR A 48 -0.29 -4.99 -14.84
CA THR A 48 -0.25 -3.96 -15.89
C THR A 48 -0.28 -4.60 -17.28
N LEU A 49 0.49 -5.63 -17.50
CA LEU A 49 0.59 -6.31 -18.80
C LEU A 49 -0.73 -6.95 -19.20
N TYR A 50 -1.39 -7.67 -18.30
CA TYR A 50 -2.64 -8.39 -18.58
C TYR A 50 -3.88 -7.49 -18.64
N GLY A 51 -3.78 -6.32 -18.13
CA GLY A 51 -4.77 -5.27 -17.91
C GLY A 51 -6.03 -5.33 -18.73
N ARG A 52 -6.03 -4.80 -19.93
CA ARG A 52 -7.22 -4.72 -20.80
C ARG A 52 -7.53 -6.01 -21.57
N HIS A 53 -6.64 -7.02 -21.47
CA HIS A 53 -6.76 -8.28 -22.20
C HIS A 53 -7.73 -9.26 -21.53
N VAL A 54 -7.78 -9.28 -20.19
CA VAL A 54 -8.52 -10.29 -19.44
C VAL A 54 -9.46 -9.69 -18.40
N LYS A 55 -10.47 -10.48 -18.05
CA LYS A 55 -11.36 -10.25 -16.91
C LYS A 55 -11.76 -11.59 -16.31
N ASP A 56 -12.15 -11.61 -15.04
CA ASP A 56 -12.84 -12.77 -14.47
C ASP A 56 -14.35 -12.77 -14.86
N GLU A 57 -15.06 -13.82 -14.49
CA GLU A 57 -16.50 -13.97 -14.74
C GLU A 57 -17.37 -12.90 -14.03
N SER A 58 -16.84 -12.23 -13.00
CA SER A 58 -17.50 -11.11 -12.30
C SER A 58 -17.15 -9.74 -12.87
N GLY A 59 -16.30 -9.69 -13.91
CA GLY A 59 -15.87 -8.46 -14.55
C GLY A 59 -14.64 -7.81 -13.90
N GLN A 60 -14.03 -8.43 -12.88
CA GLN A 60 -12.81 -7.91 -12.27
C GLN A 60 -11.64 -7.98 -13.25
N ARG A 61 -10.74 -7.02 -13.15
CA ARG A 61 -9.51 -6.90 -13.95
C ARG A 61 -8.29 -7.16 -13.08
N THR A 62 -7.11 -7.11 -13.66
CA THR A 62 -5.83 -7.30 -12.95
C THR A 62 -5.25 -5.99 -12.38
N ASN A 63 -6.04 -4.92 -12.32
CA ASN A 63 -5.60 -3.64 -11.77
C ASN A 63 -5.43 -3.70 -10.25
N LEU A 64 -4.20 -3.60 -9.78
CA LEU A 64 -3.81 -3.67 -8.38
C LEU A 64 -3.24 -2.33 -7.92
N PHE A 65 -3.56 -1.94 -6.69
CA PHE A 65 -2.91 -0.85 -5.99
C PHE A 65 -2.02 -1.46 -4.90
N LEU A 66 -0.72 -1.25 -5.02
CA LEU A 66 0.31 -1.92 -4.25
C LEU A 66 1.19 -0.88 -3.57
N MET A 67 1.49 -1.09 -2.30
CA MET A 67 2.29 -0.18 -1.52
C MET A 67 3.36 -0.94 -0.74
N GLY A 68 4.63 -0.68 -1.06
CA GLY A 68 5.75 -1.18 -0.29
C GLY A 68 6.10 -0.23 0.86
N VAL A 69 6.12 -0.75 2.07
CA VAL A 69 6.47 -0.01 3.29
C VAL A 69 7.74 -0.60 3.89
N GLY A 70 8.81 0.17 3.91
CA GLY A 70 10.09 -0.32 4.44
C GLY A 70 11.05 0.79 4.81
N TYR A 71 12.03 0.46 5.65
CA TYR A 71 13.03 1.40 6.14
C TYR A 71 13.89 1.98 5.01
N THR A 72 14.55 3.10 5.29
CA THR A 72 15.57 3.65 4.38
C THR A 72 16.67 2.63 4.13
N SER A 73 17.16 2.56 2.89
CA SER A 73 18.24 1.65 2.45
C SER A 73 17.92 0.16 2.59
N CYS A 74 16.65 -0.25 2.57
CA CYS A 74 16.25 -1.67 2.59
C CYS A 74 15.97 -2.25 1.19
N GLY A 75 16.32 -1.57 0.10
CA GLY A 75 16.14 -2.07 -1.26
C GLY A 75 14.82 -1.67 -1.95
N LYS A 76 14.05 -0.75 -1.40
CA LYS A 76 12.76 -0.28 -1.95
C LYS A 76 12.84 0.17 -3.41
N ASP A 77 13.81 1.03 -3.72
CA ASP A 77 13.95 1.65 -5.05
C ASP A 77 14.22 0.63 -6.16
N HIS A 78 14.87 -0.49 -5.81
CA HIS A 78 15.17 -1.54 -6.77
C HIS A 78 13.90 -2.15 -7.36
N ALA A 79 12.88 -2.40 -6.55
CA ALA A 79 11.62 -2.98 -6.99
C ALA A 79 10.88 -2.08 -8.00
N LEU A 80 10.84 -0.76 -7.77
CA LEU A 80 10.28 0.21 -8.74
C LEU A 80 11.09 0.27 -10.03
N LYS A 81 12.44 0.32 -9.90
CA LYS A 81 13.35 0.34 -11.05
C LYS A 81 13.25 -0.94 -11.89
N ALA A 82 13.04 -2.09 -11.27
CA ALA A 82 12.91 -3.36 -11.98
C ALA A 82 11.68 -3.37 -12.90
N VAL A 83 10.52 -2.89 -12.44
CA VAL A 83 9.33 -2.73 -13.29
C VAL A 83 9.64 -1.82 -14.49
N SER A 84 10.27 -0.68 -14.23
CA SER A 84 10.66 0.25 -15.30
C SER A 84 11.61 -0.40 -16.30
N ARG A 85 12.65 -1.10 -15.83
CA ARG A 85 13.64 -1.79 -16.67
C ARG A 85 13.01 -2.86 -17.56
N ALA A 86 12.05 -3.66 -16.99
CA ALA A 86 11.36 -4.67 -17.77
C ALA A 86 10.57 -4.07 -18.94
N LEU A 87 9.87 -2.95 -18.70
CA LEU A 87 9.11 -2.26 -19.72
C LEU A 87 10.02 -1.55 -20.75
N ASP A 88 11.07 -0.85 -20.28
CA ASP A 88 11.99 -0.11 -21.15
C ASP A 88 12.78 -1.03 -22.07
N ALA A 89 13.21 -2.20 -21.58
CA ALA A 89 13.92 -3.21 -22.38
C ALA A 89 13.09 -3.76 -23.57
N CYS A 90 11.80 -3.50 -23.59
CA CYS A 90 10.88 -3.94 -24.63
C CYS A 90 10.18 -2.77 -25.37
N GLU A 91 10.68 -1.54 -25.23
CA GLU A 91 10.04 -0.36 -25.82
C GLU A 91 8.55 -0.24 -25.42
N ALA A 92 8.24 -0.51 -24.15
CA ALA A 92 6.90 -0.46 -23.56
C ALA A 92 6.81 0.60 -22.46
N SER A 93 7.63 1.65 -22.53
CA SER A 93 7.69 2.72 -21.55
C SER A 93 6.39 3.54 -21.45
N ASP A 94 5.52 3.47 -22.45
CA ASP A 94 4.17 4.02 -22.43
C ASP A 94 3.21 3.29 -21.48
N LEU A 95 3.57 2.08 -21.04
CA LEU A 95 2.85 1.33 -19.99
C LEU A 95 3.23 1.75 -18.58
N ARG A 96 4.09 2.75 -18.40
CA ARG A 96 4.40 3.34 -17.10
C ARG A 96 4.17 4.83 -17.06
N LEU A 97 3.70 5.29 -15.93
CA LEU A 97 3.53 6.71 -15.62
C LEU A 97 4.25 6.99 -14.29
N GLY A 98 4.96 8.09 -14.23
CA GLY A 98 5.54 8.58 -12.98
C GLY A 98 4.47 9.19 -12.07
N GLN A 99 4.91 9.82 -10.99
CA GLN A 99 4.03 10.51 -10.08
C GLN A 99 3.28 11.64 -10.80
N VAL A 100 1.97 11.65 -10.63
CA VAL A 100 1.09 12.72 -11.10
C VAL A 100 0.66 13.61 -9.93
N THR A 101 0.34 14.85 -10.25
CA THR A 101 0.00 15.88 -9.26
C THR A 101 -1.47 16.24 -9.24
N SER A 102 -2.28 15.71 -10.16
CA SER A 102 -3.71 16.03 -10.25
C SER A 102 -4.49 14.94 -10.98
N ASP A 103 -5.81 14.92 -10.76
CA ASP A 103 -6.76 14.10 -11.51
C ASP A 103 -6.74 14.40 -13.01
N SER A 104 -6.53 15.64 -13.38
CA SER A 104 -6.42 16.06 -14.79
C SER A 104 -5.19 15.47 -15.48
N ALA A 105 -4.08 15.27 -14.75
CA ALA A 105 -2.90 14.63 -15.30
C ALA A 105 -3.15 13.13 -15.55
N VAL A 106 -3.90 12.46 -14.67
CA VAL A 106 -4.34 11.06 -14.87
C VAL A 106 -5.28 10.96 -16.06
N GLU A 107 -6.26 11.88 -16.17
CA GLU A 107 -7.17 11.93 -17.31
C GLU A 107 -6.42 12.10 -18.63
N TYR A 108 -5.46 13.04 -18.67
CA TYR A 108 -4.63 13.25 -19.86
C TYR A 108 -3.82 12.01 -20.23
N ALA A 109 -3.22 11.32 -19.24
CA ALA A 109 -2.48 10.10 -19.45
C ALA A 109 -3.37 8.99 -20.02
N LEU A 110 -4.56 8.77 -19.42
CA LEU A 110 -5.53 7.76 -19.86
C LEU A 110 -6.09 7.99 -21.26
N ARG A 111 -6.18 9.23 -21.72
CA ARG A 111 -6.57 9.56 -23.11
C ARG A 111 -5.52 9.11 -24.11
N ARG A 112 -4.25 9.10 -23.73
CA ARG A 112 -3.12 8.70 -24.59
C ARG A 112 -2.87 7.21 -24.55
N ASN A 113 -2.91 6.64 -23.35
CA ASN A 113 -2.81 5.21 -23.11
C ASN A 113 -3.77 4.83 -21.98
N PRO A 114 -4.85 4.09 -22.24
CA PRO A 114 -5.83 3.73 -21.21
C PRO A 114 -5.34 2.64 -20.25
N ARG A 115 -4.06 2.22 -20.34
CA ARG A 115 -3.43 1.18 -19.51
C ARG A 115 -2.02 1.57 -19.13
N PHE A 116 -1.75 1.65 -17.82
CA PHE A 116 -0.39 1.86 -17.31
C PHE A 116 -0.25 1.49 -15.83
N ALA A 117 1.00 1.29 -15.38
CA ALA A 117 1.39 1.33 -13.99
C ALA A 117 1.79 2.76 -13.59
N MET A 118 1.20 3.29 -12.54
CA MET A 118 1.67 4.51 -11.89
C MET A 118 2.73 4.14 -10.85
N LEU A 119 4.00 4.47 -11.12
CA LEU A 119 5.14 4.15 -10.27
C LEU A 119 5.51 5.38 -9.43
N ILE A 120 5.42 5.27 -8.11
CA ILE A 120 5.60 6.40 -7.19
C ILE A 120 6.73 6.09 -6.21
N ASP A 121 7.84 6.78 -6.38
CA ASP A 121 8.86 6.85 -5.35
C ASP A 121 8.43 7.85 -4.26
N GLU A 122 8.86 7.64 -3.02
CA GLU A 122 8.45 8.45 -1.86
C GLU A 122 6.91 8.62 -1.74
N ALA A 123 6.19 7.52 -1.95
CA ALA A 123 4.73 7.49 -1.95
C ALA A 123 4.08 7.95 -0.62
N GLY A 124 4.83 8.05 0.47
CA GLY A 124 4.34 8.59 1.74
C GLY A 124 3.87 10.04 1.62
N HIS A 125 4.62 10.87 0.90
CA HIS A 125 4.21 12.26 0.63
C HIS A 125 3.00 12.34 -0.30
N PHE A 126 2.94 11.44 -1.28
CA PHE A 126 1.75 11.30 -2.14
C PHE A 126 0.53 10.91 -1.29
N PHE A 127 0.64 9.90 -0.42
CA PHE A 127 -0.43 9.49 0.48
C PHE A 127 -0.89 10.62 1.39
N SER A 128 0.03 11.31 2.07
CA SER A 128 -0.29 12.46 2.91
C SER A 128 -1.01 13.56 2.12
N GLY A 129 -0.55 13.87 0.91
CA GLY A 129 -1.15 14.91 0.06
C GLY A 129 -2.56 14.56 -0.44
N VAL A 130 -2.87 13.27 -0.65
CA VAL A 130 -4.22 12.83 -1.06
C VAL A 130 -5.17 12.62 0.12
N THR A 131 -4.65 12.46 1.35
CA THR A 131 -5.45 12.17 2.55
C THR A 131 -5.64 13.40 3.45
N ASP A 132 -4.72 14.37 3.46
CA ASP A 132 -4.79 15.52 4.38
C ASP A 132 -5.97 16.44 4.08
N ALA A 133 -6.94 16.46 5.00
CA ALA A 133 -8.12 17.34 4.93
C ALA A 133 -7.75 18.85 4.90
N LYS A 134 -6.58 19.23 5.43
CA LYS A 134 -6.08 20.62 5.36
C LYS A 134 -5.59 21.00 3.96
N SER A 135 -5.36 20.02 3.10
CA SER A 135 -4.99 20.17 1.69
C SER A 135 -6.19 20.24 0.76
N SER A 136 -7.41 20.56 1.25
CA SER A 136 -8.65 20.56 0.46
C SER A 136 -8.63 21.45 -0.79
N GLY A 137 -7.69 22.38 -0.90
CA GLY A 137 -7.40 23.17 -2.10
C GLY A 137 -6.27 22.62 -2.99
N SER A 138 -5.59 21.54 -2.58
CA SER A 138 -4.50 20.95 -3.36
C SER A 138 -5.03 20.09 -4.52
N PRO A 139 -4.41 20.17 -5.71
CA PRO A 139 -4.72 19.28 -6.81
C PRO A 139 -4.58 17.79 -6.47
N LEU A 140 -3.69 17.42 -5.53
CA LEU A 140 -3.52 16.06 -5.04
C LEU A 140 -4.77 15.52 -4.32
N HIS A 141 -5.49 16.38 -3.59
CA HIS A 141 -6.73 15.96 -2.90
C HIS A 141 -7.81 15.49 -3.89
N SER A 142 -7.86 16.08 -5.09
CA SER A 142 -8.80 15.65 -6.14
C SER A 142 -8.43 14.32 -6.80
N LEU A 143 -7.19 13.87 -6.62
CA LEU A 143 -6.68 12.64 -7.22
C LEU A 143 -7.22 11.38 -6.53
N LYS A 144 -7.43 11.42 -5.20
CA LYS A 144 -7.96 10.28 -4.43
C LYS A 144 -9.32 9.78 -4.94
N PRO A 145 -10.36 10.62 -5.09
CA PRO A 145 -11.63 10.18 -5.68
C PRO A 145 -11.47 9.58 -7.07
N ALA A 146 -10.64 10.18 -7.93
CA ALA A 146 -10.39 9.68 -9.28
C ALA A 146 -9.73 8.29 -9.26
N LEU A 147 -8.76 8.05 -8.37
CA LEU A 147 -8.13 6.73 -8.22
C LEU A 147 -9.10 5.69 -7.65
N LEU A 148 -9.96 6.06 -6.69
CA LEU A 148 -11.00 5.18 -6.17
C LEU A 148 -11.99 4.74 -7.26
N GLU A 149 -12.40 5.68 -8.12
CA GLU A 149 -13.23 5.39 -9.28
C GLU A 149 -12.51 4.49 -10.28
N LEU A 150 -11.27 4.79 -10.66
CA LEU A 150 -10.46 4.02 -11.60
C LEU A 150 -10.20 2.60 -11.10
N TRP A 151 -10.00 2.43 -9.79
CA TRP A 151 -9.87 1.10 -9.20
C TRP A 151 -11.14 0.26 -9.42
N SER A 152 -12.32 0.88 -9.31
CA SER A 152 -13.61 0.19 -9.40
C SER A 152 -14.12 0.01 -10.83
N CYS A 153 -13.77 0.91 -11.77
CA CYS A 153 -14.34 0.95 -13.12
C CYS A 153 -13.45 0.35 -14.22
N ALA A 154 -12.41 -0.40 -13.87
CA ALA A 154 -11.47 -0.96 -14.85
C ALA A 154 -12.12 -1.83 -15.93
N GLY A 155 -13.26 -2.45 -15.65
CA GLY A 155 -14.09 -3.20 -16.62
C GLY A 155 -15.22 -2.40 -17.26
N GLY A 156 -15.34 -1.09 -16.98
CA GLY A 156 -16.44 -0.24 -17.44
C GLY A 156 -15.97 1.01 -18.18
N ARG A 157 -16.70 2.10 -17.97
CA ARG A 157 -16.37 3.42 -18.52
C ARG A 157 -16.08 4.40 -17.41
N TRP A 158 -14.98 5.09 -17.52
CA TRP A 158 -14.66 6.20 -16.62
C TRP A 158 -15.02 7.52 -17.28
N LYS A 159 -15.80 8.33 -16.56
CA LYS A 159 -16.08 9.72 -16.92
C LYS A 159 -15.15 10.59 -16.11
N GLY A 160 -14.15 11.19 -16.76
CA GLY A 160 -13.33 12.21 -16.13
C GLY A 160 -14.18 13.35 -15.54
N LYS A 161 -13.56 14.26 -14.81
CA LYS A 161 -14.29 15.43 -14.27
C LYS A 161 -14.94 16.22 -15.39
N GLN A 162 -16.25 16.40 -15.28
CA GLN A 162 -16.96 17.32 -16.15
C GLN A 162 -16.55 18.76 -15.79
N ARG A 163 -15.90 19.43 -16.71
CA ARG A 163 -15.58 20.87 -16.60
C ARG A 163 -16.56 21.63 -17.47
N VAL A 164 -17.23 22.62 -16.88
CA VAL A 164 -18.00 23.58 -17.67
C VAL A 164 -16.98 24.42 -18.47
N PRO A 165 -17.00 24.35 -19.81
CA PRO A 165 -16.11 25.18 -20.62
C PRO A 165 -16.39 26.67 -20.32
N LYS A 166 -15.34 27.47 -20.16
CA LYS A 166 -15.48 28.93 -19.96
C LYS A 166 -16.18 29.64 -21.10
N ASN A 167 -16.21 29.01 -22.28
CA ASN A 167 -16.93 29.49 -23.46
C ASN A 167 -17.74 28.29 -23.99
N ASP A 168 -19.02 28.31 -23.84
CA ASP A 168 -20.06 27.33 -24.19
C ASP A 168 -19.90 26.54 -25.52
N ARG A 169 -18.69 26.12 -25.83
CA ARG A 169 -18.34 25.19 -26.89
C ARG A 169 -18.29 23.83 -26.28
N GLY A 170 -19.41 23.10 -26.29
CA GLY A 170 -19.61 21.79 -25.74
C GLY A 170 -18.41 20.87 -26.02
N ALA A 171 -17.45 20.80 -25.06
CA ALA A 171 -16.50 19.73 -25.07
C ALA A 171 -17.22 18.49 -24.57
N ASP A 172 -17.34 17.48 -25.42
CA ASP A 172 -17.90 16.20 -25.04
C ASP A 172 -17.22 15.68 -23.75
N PRO A 173 -18.00 15.11 -22.83
CA PRO A 173 -17.43 14.53 -21.63
C PRO A 173 -16.42 13.45 -22.01
N VAL A 174 -15.27 13.47 -21.37
CA VAL A 174 -14.23 12.45 -21.59
C VAL A 174 -14.76 11.11 -21.13
N LEU A 175 -14.93 10.19 -22.07
CA LEU A 175 -15.26 8.81 -21.82
C LEU A 175 -14.05 7.94 -22.14
N ILE A 176 -13.55 7.22 -21.16
CA ILE A 176 -12.46 6.27 -21.34
C ILE A 176 -12.99 4.87 -21.05
N ASP A 177 -12.99 4.04 -22.09
CA ASP A 177 -13.46 2.67 -22.02
C ASP A 177 -12.38 1.76 -21.40
N ASN A 178 -12.77 0.95 -20.43
CA ASN A 178 -11.91 -0.01 -19.74
C ASN A 178 -10.56 0.59 -19.28
N PRO A 179 -10.58 1.70 -18.51
CA PRO A 179 -9.34 2.28 -18.00
C PRO A 179 -8.65 1.28 -17.08
N HIS A 180 -7.35 1.07 -17.27
CA HIS A 180 -6.62 0.12 -16.46
C HIS A 180 -5.40 0.78 -15.83
N VAL A 181 -5.48 1.04 -14.55
CA VAL A 181 -4.42 1.68 -13.77
C VAL A 181 -3.99 0.72 -12.66
N CYS A 182 -2.73 0.29 -12.70
CA CYS A 182 -2.05 -0.24 -11.55
C CYS A 182 -1.32 0.91 -10.83
N LEU A 183 -1.26 0.84 -9.51
CA LEU A 183 -0.48 1.78 -8.70
C LEU A 183 0.55 0.99 -7.92
N PHE A 184 1.82 1.39 -7.98
CA PHE A 184 2.87 0.83 -7.18
C PHE A 184 3.72 1.93 -6.58
N GLY A 185 3.67 2.04 -5.25
CA GLY A 185 4.38 3.06 -4.50
C GLY A 185 5.28 2.48 -3.43
N MET A 186 6.35 3.21 -3.10
CA MET A 186 7.26 2.88 -2.01
C MET A 186 7.30 3.99 -0.99
N THR A 187 7.28 3.62 0.31
CA THR A 187 7.31 4.60 1.39
C THR A 187 8.10 4.09 2.60
N GLN A 188 8.33 4.99 3.55
CA GLN A 188 8.90 4.68 4.85
C GLN A 188 7.78 4.49 5.88
N PRO A 189 7.94 3.56 6.87
CA PRO A 189 6.91 3.30 7.87
C PRO A 189 6.46 4.57 8.61
N GLN A 190 7.42 5.39 9.05
CA GLN A 190 7.11 6.60 9.80
C GLN A 190 6.23 7.57 9.00
N ILE A 191 6.61 7.85 7.74
CA ILE A 191 5.87 8.79 6.89
C ILE A 191 4.46 8.24 6.56
N PHE A 192 4.37 6.94 6.32
CA PHE A 192 3.09 6.29 6.03
C PHE A 192 2.14 6.37 7.23
N PHE A 193 2.59 5.87 8.40
CA PHE A 193 1.71 5.78 9.57
C PHE A 193 1.39 7.15 10.17
N ASP A 194 2.25 8.15 10.04
CA ASP A 194 1.93 9.53 10.44
C ASP A 194 0.80 10.14 9.58
N GLY A 195 0.62 9.64 8.34
CA GLY A 195 -0.46 10.06 7.44
C GLY A 195 -1.76 9.27 7.58
N VAL A 196 -1.77 8.15 8.32
CA VAL A 196 -2.97 7.32 8.50
C VAL A 196 -3.78 7.80 9.70
N SER A 197 -4.99 8.27 9.45
CA SER A 197 -5.96 8.64 10.48
C SER A 197 -7.16 7.68 10.48
N LYS A 198 -8.05 7.82 11.47
CA LYS A 198 -9.31 7.05 11.52
C LYS A 198 -10.19 7.28 10.29
N THR A 199 -10.12 8.44 9.67
CA THR A 199 -10.88 8.74 8.45
C THR A 199 -10.45 7.86 7.29
N GLU A 200 -9.14 7.63 7.10
CA GLU A 200 -8.63 6.78 6.02
C GLU A 200 -8.98 5.31 6.19
N LEU A 201 -9.22 4.85 7.42
CA LEU A 201 -9.72 3.49 7.67
C LEU A 201 -11.15 3.30 7.12
N ARG A 202 -11.98 4.37 7.16
CA ARG A 202 -13.41 4.31 6.81
C ARG A 202 -13.70 4.58 5.33
N ASP A 203 -12.90 5.38 4.64
CA ASP A 203 -13.19 5.86 3.29
C ASP A 203 -12.90 4.83 2.17
N GLY A 204 -12.35 3.68 2.56
CA GLY A 204 -12.05 2.57 1.66
C GLY A 204 -10.81 2.77 0.79
N TRP A 205 -10.04 3.85 0.99
CA TRP A 205 -8.78 4.06 0.28
C TRP A 205 -7.75 3.00 0.64
N LEU A 206 -7.51 2.80 1.95
CA LEU A 206 -6.57 1.80 2.43
C LEU A 206 -7.01 0.38 2.05
N ALA A 207 -8.31 0.07 2.13
CA ALA A 207 -8.84 -1.24 1.78
C ALA A 207 -8.61 -1.65 0.31
N ARG A 208 -8.45 -0.69 -0.60
CA ARG A 208 -8.15 -0.94 -2.02
C ARG A 208 -6.67 -1.15 -2.30
N ASN A 209 -5.80 -0.80 -1.35
CA ASN A 209 -4.36 -0.97 -1.48
C ASN A 209 -3.89 -2.23 -0.75
N LEU A 210 -2.98 -2.99 -1.36
CA LEU A 210 -2.27 -4.09 -0.72
C LEU A 210 -0.92 -3.58 -0.22
N PHE A 211 -0.70 -3.66 1.09
CA PHE A 211 0.49 -3.13 1.76
C PHE A 211 1.49 -4.24 2.01
N PHE A 212 2.64 -4.14 1.39
CA PHE A 212 3.78 -5.04 1.52
C PHE A 212 4.76 -4.42 2.53
N VAL A 213 4.63 -4.81 3.80
CA VAL A 213 5.45 -4.24 4.88
C VAL A 213 6.69 -5.10 5.10
N SER A 214 7.87 -4.49 5.03
CA SER A 214 9.12 -5.16 5.41
C SER A 214 9.75 -4.45 6.61
N LYS A 215 10.02 -5.22 7.64
CA LYS A 215 10.69 -4.78 8.88
C LYS A 215 12.18 -5.12 8.90
N THR A 216 12.69 -5.69 7.80
CA THR A 216 14.08 -6.15 7.70
C THR A 216 14.97 -5.20 6.92
N ARG A 217 16.27 -5.24 7.21
CA ARG A 217 17.32 -4.60 6.41
C ARG A 217 18.30 -5.68 5.97
N PRO A 218 18.15 -6.24 4.77
CA PRO A 218 19.10 -7.20 4.26
C PRO A 218 20.49 -6.60 4.16
N LYS A 219 21.52 -7.42 4.40
CA LYS A 219 22.90 -7.01 4.18
C LYS A 219 23.10 -6.73 2.67
N PRO A 220 23.63 -5.56 2.30
CA PRO A 220 23.93 -5.27 0.90
C PRO A 220 24.94 -6.27 0.34
N ARG A 221 24.70 -6.68 -0.91
CA ARG A 221 25.62 -7.56 -1.66
C ARG A 221 26.04 -6.88 -2.96
N PHE A 222 27.18 -7.25 -3.48
CA PHE A 222 27.56 -6.86 -4.84
C PHE A 222 26.74 -7.67 -5.84
N VAL A 223 26.09 -6.96 -6.77
CA VAL A 223 25.38 -7.56 -7.87
C VAL A 223 25.82 -6.87 -9.14
N PRO A 224 26.41 -7.59 -10.12
CA PRO A 224 26.75 -7.00 -11.41
C PRO A 224 25.47 -6.59 -12.14
N GLU A 225 25.59 -5.65 -13.04
CA GLU A 225 24.49 -5.29 -13.93
C GLU A 225 24.09 -6.51 -14.77
N GLN A 226 22.81 -6.80 -14.84
CA GLN A 226 22.26 -7.93 -15.59
C GLN A 226 21.19 -7.42 -16.55
N GLU A 227 21.13 -8.04 -17.71
CA GLU A 227 20.02 -7.79 -18.64
C GLU A 227 18.71 -8.34 -18.10
N VAL A 228 17.60 -7.80 -18.61
CA VAL A 228 16.27 -8.36 -18.35
C VAL A 228 16.18 -9.75 -19.00
N PRO A 229 15.82 -10.81 -18.26
CA PRO A 229 15.76 -12.18 -18.78
C PRO A 229 14.86 -12.31 -20.02
N ALA A 230 15.23 -13.21 -20.92
CA ALA A 230 14.48 -13.44 -22.16
C ALA A 230 13.00 -13.78 -21.89
N ARG A 231 12.70 -14.54 -20.85
CA ARG A 231 11.34 -14.90 -20.45
C ARG A 231 10.52 -13.66 -20.05
N ILE A 232 11.11 -12.75 -19.27
CA ILE A 232 10.45 -11.49 -18.87
C ILE A 232 10.20 -10.63 -20.11
N ARG A 233 11.20 -10.51 -21.01
CA ARG A 233 11.02 -9.75 -22.26
C ARG A 233 9.94 -10.36 -23.15
N ALA A 234 9.89 -11.69 -23.28
CA ALA A 234 8.89 -12.37 -24.07
C ALA A 234 7.47 -12.07 -23.57
N GLU A 235 7.27 -12.08 -22.23
CA GLU A 235 5.98 -11.76 -21.63
C GLU A 235 5.58 -10.32 -21.92
N VAL A 236 6.49 -9.36 -21.71
CA VAL A 236 6.21 -7.94 -22.02
C VAL A 236 5.88 -7.77 -23.50
N LEU A 237 6.64 -8.36 -24.41
CA LEU A 237 6.41 -8.27 -25.86
C LEU A 237 5.07 -8.88 -26.30
N THR A 238 4.65 -9.96 -25.63
CA THR A 238 3.35 -10.60 -25.87
C THR A 238 2.19 -9.68 -25.50
N TRP A 239 2.27 -9.04 -24.35
CA TRP A 239 1.15 -8.30 -23.78
C TRP A 239 1.21 -6.78 -23.96
N LYS A 240 2.32 -6.20 -24.46
CA LYS A 240 2.43 -4.75 -24.63
C LYS A 240 1.44 -4.15 -25.62
N LYS A 241 0.98 -4.90 -26.60
CA LYS A 241 0.03 -4.45 -27.63
C LYS A 241 -1.37 -4.32 -27.02
N GLU A 242 -2.17 -3.40 -27.58
CA GLU A 242 -3.60 -3.32 -27.23
C GLU A 242 -4.31 -4.59 -27.68
N PRO A 243 -5.26 -5.11 -26.85
CA PRO A 243 -5.98 -6.34 -27.19
C PRO A 243 -7.04 -6.08 -28.28
N ALA A 244 -7.24 -7.06 -29.16
CA ALA A 244 -8.35 -7.07 -30.09
C ALA A 244 -9.71 -7.28 -29.38
N GLY A 245 -9.71 -7.78 -28.17
CA GLY A 245 -10.90 -8.03 -27.34
C GLY A 245 -10.51 -8.43 -25.92
N VAL A 246 -11.52 -8.66 -25.08
CA VAL A 246 -11.33 -9.05 -23.69
C VAL A 246 -11.68 -10.51 -23.52
N HIS A 247 -10.70 -11.29 -23.03
CA HIS A 247 -10.90 -12.69 -22.71
C HIS A 247 -11.46 -12.85 -21.27
N THR A 248 -12.47 -13.73 -21.11
CA THR A 248 -13.01 -14.06 -19.78
C THR A 248 -12.35 -15.32 -19.24
N VAL A 249 -11.71 -15.20 -18.07
CA VAL A 249 -11.07 -16.27 -17.34
C VAL A 249 -12.02 -16.73 -16.23
N CYS A 250 -12.61 -17.92 -16.38
CA CYS A 250 -13.59 -18.44 -15.43
C CYS A 250 -12.91 -19.10 -14.22
N ALA A 251 -13.55 -19.03 -13.06
CA ALA A 251 -13.11 -19.75 -11.88
C ALA A 251 -13.54 -21.24 -11.94
N GLU A 252 -12.63 -22.15 -11.65
CA GLU A 252 -12.95 -23.57 -11.42
C GLU A 252 -13.74 -23.76 -10.11
N ALA A 253 -14.33 -24.94 -9.91
CA ALA A 253 -15.10 -25.24 -8.70
C ALA A 253 -14.30 -24.97 -7.41
N GLY A 254 -13.05 -25.49 -7.32
CA GLY A 254 -12.19 -25.27 -6.17
C GLY A 254 -11.79 -23.80 -5.95
N ALA A 255 -11.72 -22.99 -7.01
CA ALA A 255 -11.49 -21.56 -6.88
C ALA A 255 -12.72 -20.82 -6.31
N ARG A 256 -13.92 -21.20 -6.74
CA ARG A 256 -15.17 -20.64 -6.20
C ARG A 256 -15.31 -20.96 -4.72
N GLU A 257 -15.08 -22.21 -4.33
CA GLU A 257 -15.10 -22.66 -2.93
C GLU A 257 -14.10 -21.86 -2.07
N ALA A 258 -12.87 -21.66 -2.57
CA ALA A 258 -11.87 -20.86 -1.87
C ALA A 258 -12.28 -19.40 -1.70
N PHE A 259 -12.88 -18.79 -2.72
CA PHE A 259 -13.38 -17.41 -2.64
C PHE A 259 -14.59 -17.28 -1.73
N GLU A 260 -15.52 -18.25 -1.73
CA GLU A 260 -16.68 -18.28 -0.84
C GLU A 260 -16.24 -18.38 0.62
N ALA A 261 -15.36 -19.34 0.93
CA ALA A 261 -14.82 -19.50 2.29
C ALA A 261 -14.09 -18.22 2.77
N PHE A 262 -13.32 -17.57 1.89
CA PHE A 262 -12.65 -16.33 2.21
C PHE A 262 -13.63 -15.17 2.40
N ASN A 263 -14.69 -15.11 1.60
CA ASN A 263 -15.75 -14.11 1.75
C ASN A 263 -16.46 -14.22 3.09
N ASP A 264 -16.79 -15.44 3.52
CA ASP A 264 -17.42 -15.70 4.80
C ASP A 264 -16.53 -15.28 5.98
N GLU A 265 -15.22 -15.55 5.88
CA GLU A 265 -14.24 -15.09 6.87
C GLU A 265 -14.19 -13.55 6.95
N VAL A 266 -14.09 -12.89 5.78
CA VAL A 266 -14.06 -11.42 5.68
C VAL A 266 -15.34 -10.82 6.25
N TYR A 267 -16.50 -11.37 5.89
CA TYR A 267 -17.79 -10.92 6.37
C TYR A 267 -17.91 -11.04 7.90
N ALA A 268 -17.48 -12.17 8.47
CA ALA A 268 -17.46 -12.36 9.91
C ALA A 268 -16.57 -11.33 10.65
N LYS A 269 -15.40 -10.99 10.06
CA LYS A 269 -14.51 -9.95 10.60
C LYS A 269 -15.13 -8.55 10.53
N MET A 270 -15.82 -8.22 9.44
CA MET A 270 -16.53 -6.95 9.29
C MET A 270 -17.67 -6.82 10.31
N LEU A 271 -18.48 -7.87 10.49
CA LEU A 271 -19.53 -7.89 11.52
C LEU A 271 -18.97 -7.77 12.95
N ALA A 272 -17.81 -8.36 13.22
CA ALA A 272 -17.14 -8.20 14.50
C ALA A 272 -16.70 -6.76 14.72
N ALA A 273 -16.21 -6.06 13.67
CA ALA A 273 -15.86 -4.64 13.73
C ALA A 273 -17.06 -3.78 14.13
N ASP A 274 -18.20 -4.01 13.51
CA ASP A 274 -19.44 -3.26 13.80
C ASP A 274 -19.89 -3.44 15.26
N ARG A 275 -19.67 -4.63 15.85
CA ARG A 275 -20.04 -4.93 17.24
C ARG A 275 -19.05 -4.37 18.26
N THR A 276 -17.77 -4.36 17.95
CA THR A 276 -16.69 -3.99 18.89
C THR A 276 -16.25 -2.55 18.74
N GLY A 277 -16.61 -1.87 17.63
CA GLY A 277 -16.09 -0.56 17.26
C GLY A 277 -14.63 -0.61 16.78
N ASP A 278 -14.08 -1.80 16.48
CA ASP A 278 -12.72 -1.95 15.95
C ASP A 278 -12.68 -1.63 14.46
N GLU A 279 -12.52 -0.36 14.13
CA GLU A 279 -12.53 0.17 12.78
C GLU A 279 -11.41 -0.40 11.88
N THR A 280 -10.36 -0.98 12.45
CA THR A 280 -9.27 -1.57 11.66
C THR A 280 -9.75 -2.74 10.80
N ASN A 281 -10.83 -3.41 11.19
CA ASN A 281 -11.42 -4.48 10.40
C ASN A 281 -12.09 -4.00 9.08
N TYR A 282 -12.38 -2.69 8.91
CA TYR A 282 -12.84 -2.14 7.63
C TYR A 282 -11.79 -2.27 6.52
N LEU A 283 -10.52 -2.52 6.87
CA LEU A 283 -9.47 -2.84 5.91
C LEU A 283 -9.75 -4.14 5.13
N TYR A 284 -10.59 -5.03 5.65
CA TYR A 284 -11.06 -6.21 4.91
C TYR A 284 -12.12 -5.89 3.83
N GLY A 285 -12.68 -4.67 3.80
CA GLY A 285 -13.83 -4.32 2.95
C GLY A 285 -13.62 -4.51 1.44
N LYS A 286 -12.37 -4.65 0.97
CA LYS A 286 -12.01 -4.93 -0.43
C LYS A 286 -11.11 -6.17 -0.58
N ALA A 287 -11.02 -6.99 0.45
CA ALA A 287 -10.12 -8.13 0.46
C ALA A 287 -10.47 -9.19 -0.59
N LEU A 288 -11.75 -9.54 -0.74
CA LEU A 288 -12.18 -10.51 -1.76
C LEU A 288 -11.92 -10.01 -3.18
N GLU A 289 -12.22 -8.74 -3.48
CA GLU A 289 -11.96 -8.16 -4.79
C GLU A 289 -10.45 -8.16 -5.10
N ASN A 290 -9.60 -7.80 -4.13
CA ASN A 290 -8.15 -7.89 -4.27
C ASN A 290 -7.67 -9.33 -4.48
N ALA A 291 -8.22 -10.31 -3.75
CA ALA A 291 -7.87 -11.72 -3.93
C ALA A 291 -8.23 -12.22 -5.34
N ARG A 292 -9.41 -11.86 -5.86
CA ARG A 292 -9.81 -12.19 -7.24
C ARG A 292 -8.87 -11.60 -8.28
N ARG A 293 -8.45 -10.35 -8.10
CA ARG A 293 -7.49 -9.69 -9.00
C ARG A 293 -6.11 -10.35 -8.99
N VAL A 294 -5.63 -10.70 -7.80
CA VAL A 294 -4.38 -11.46 -7.65
C VAL A 294 -4.51 -12.83 -8.31
N ALA A 295 -5.56 -13.59 -8.03
CA ALA A 295 -5.77 -14.92 -8.61
C ALA A 295 -5.87 -14.88 -10.14
N LEU A 296 -6.58 -13.88 -10.70
CA LEU A 296 -6.64 -13.66 -12.15
C LEU A 296 -5.25 -13.37 -12.73
N THR A 297 -4.45 -12.55 -12.04
CA THR A 297 -3.08 -12.24 -12.46
C THR A 297 -2.19 -13.50 -12.48
N LEU A 298 -2.31 -14.35 -11.46
CA LEU A 298 -1.56 -15.60 -11.37
C LEU A 298 -1.99 -16.60 -12.45
N ALA A 299 -3.29 -16.79 -12.65
CA ALA A 299 -3.82 -17.72 -13.65
C ALA A 299 -3.32 -17.39 -15.05
N VAL A 300 -3.33 -16.10 -15.45
CA VAL A 300 -2.81 -15.65 -16.75
C VAL A 300 -1.28 -15.80 -16.81
N GLY A 301 -0.57 -15.50 -15.74
CA GLY A 301 0.89 -15.60 -15.68
C GLY A 301 1.43 -17.03 -15.73
N ARG A 302 0.63 -18.04 -15.39
CA ARG A 302 1.00 -19.44 -15.52
C ARG A 302 0.93 -19.93 -16.97
N ASP A 303 -0.10 -19.51 -17.68
CA ASP A 303 -0.33 -19.88 -19.08
C ASP A 303 -1.23 -18.83 -19.74
N ALA A 304 -0.67 -18.11 -20.71
CA ALA A 304 -1.37 -17.09 -21.47
C ALA A 304 -2.62 -17.63 -22.23
N GLY A 305 -2.63 -18.91 -22.54
CA GLY A 305 -3.77 -19.61 -23.16
C GLY A 305 -4.82 -20.11 -22.16
N ARG A 306 -4.59 -19.95 -20.85
CA ARG A 306 -5.43 -20.50 -19.80
C ARG A 306 -6.75 -19.76 -19.70
N SER A 307 -7.82 -20.51 -19.67
CA SER A 307 -9.19 -19.97 -19.60
C SER A 307 -9.80 -20.06 -18.20
N SER A 308 -9.06 -20.54 -17.18
CA SER A 308 -9.58 -20.76 -15.83
C SER A 308 -8.63 -20.32 -14.72
N ILE A 309 -9.22 -19.83 -13.62
CA ILE A 309 -8.57 -19.64 -12.32
C ILE A 309 -8.71 -20.95 -11.55
N THR A 310 -7.57 -21.54 -11.16
CA THR A 310 -7.58 -22.82 -10.40
C THR A 310 -7.82 -22.60 -8.91
N GLY A 311 -8.15 -23.68 -8.19
CA GLY A 311 -8.21 -23.67 -6.72
C GLY A 311 -6.90 -23.24 -6.07
N GLU A 312 -5.75 -23.58 -6.67
CA GLU A 312 -4.43 -23.14 -6.17
C GLU A 312 -4.22 -21.63 -6.32
N ASP A 313 -4.59 -21.06 -7.49
CA ASP A 313 -4.51 -19.62 -7.72
C ASP A 313 -5.35 -18.84 -6.69
N ALA A 314 -6.59 -19.30 -6.47
CA ALA A 314 -7.51 -18.69 -5.52
C ALA A 314 -7.03 -18.85 -4.08
N ALA A 315 -6.59 -20.04 -3.69
CA ALA A 315 -6.08 -20.31 -2.35
C ALA A 315 -4.84 -19.49 -2.02
N TYR A 316 -3.88 -19.39 -2.97
CA TYR A 316 -2.71 -18.52 -2.80
C TYR A 316 -3.13 -17.05 -2.65
N ALA A 317 -3.98 -16.55 -3.54
CA ALA A 317 -4.43 -15.16 -3.52
C ALA A 317 -5.16 -14.79 -2.22
N CYS A 318 -6.04 -15.67 -1.73
CA CYS A 318 -6.73 -15.49 -0.45
C CYS A 318 -5.74 -15.49 0.73
N ARG A 319 -4.74 -16.40 0.74
CA ARG A 319 -3.69 -16.41 1.78
C ARG A 319 -2.86 -15.14 1.74
N LEU A 320 -2.42 -14.68 0.56
CA LEU A 320 -1.64 -13.46 0.40
C LEU A 320 -2.42 -12.24 0.92
N VAL A 321 -3.65 -12.05 0.47
CA VAL A 321 -4.46 -10.89 0.89
C VAL A 321 -4.77 -10.94 2.38
N ARG A 322 -5.10 -12.12 2.94
CA ARG A 322 -5.28 -12.31 4.40
C ARG A 322 -4.04 -11.90 5.18
N TYR A 323 -2.85 -12.32 4.72
CA TYR A 323 -1.58 -11.97 5.34
C TYR A 323 -1.35 -10.45 5.29
N LEU A 324 -1.44 -9.83 4.12
CA LEU A 324 -1.17 -8.41 3.92
C LEU A 324 -2.14 -7.51 4.72
N VAL A 325 -3.44 -7.81 4.71
CA VAL A 325 -4.42 -7.07 5.49
C VAL A 325 -4.21 -7.28 6.99
N GLY A 326 -3.92 -8.52 7.42
CA GLY A 326 -3.62 -8.81 8.82
C GLY A 326 -2.36 -8.11 9.32
N ASP A 327 -1.31 -8.03 8.49
CA ASP A 327 -0.07 -7.34 8.84
C ASP A 327 -0.28 -5.81 8.91
N LEU A 328 -1.03 -5.25 7.98
CA LEU A 328 -1.43 -3.84 8.03
C LEU A 328 -2.23 -3.51 9.30
N ILE A 329 -3.22 -4.35 9.66
CA ILE A 329 -4.02 -4.16 10.89
C ILE A 329 -3.13 -4.15 12.12
N ARG A 330 -2.19 -5.10 12.21
CA ARG A 330 -1.22 -5.13 13.32
C ARG A 330 -0.39 -3.85 13.38
N ALA A 331 0.18 -3.44 12.26
CA ALA A 331 0.99 -2.24 12.17
C ALA A 331 0.20 -0.95 12.50
N VAL A 332 -1.07 -0.87 12.06
CA VAL A 332 -1.97 0.23 12.40
C VAL A 332 -2.29 0.24 13.89
N LYS A 333 -2.61 -0.91 14.49
CA LYS A 333 -2.87 -1.01 15.94
C LYS A 333 -1.67 -0.62 16.78
N GLU A 334 -0.47 -1.02 16.36
CA GLU A 334 0.77 -0.65 17.04
C GLU A 334 1.09 0.86 16.94
N THR A 335 0.65 1.53 15.86
CA THR A 335 1.10 2.90 15.55
C THR A 335 -0.02 3.94 15.70
N VAL A 336 -1.27 3.61 15.33
CA VAL A 336 -2.42 4.53 15.24
C VAL A 336 -3.34 4.44 16.48
N SER A 337 -3.17 3.42 17.32
CA SER A 337 -3.87 3.34 18.60
C SER A 337 -3.53 4.49 19.56
N GLU A 338 -2.49 5.25 19.24
CA GLU A 338 -2.09 6.43 19.98
C GLU A 338 -2.74 7.67 19.35
N SER A 339 -3.68 8.26 20.08
CA SER A 339 -4.12 9.63 19.78
C SER A 339 -2.90 10.58 19.74
N PRO A 340 -2.96 11.74 19.12
CA PRO A 340 -1.89 12.73 19.24
C PRO A 340 -1.47 12.98 20.69
N ASP A 341 -2.43 12.88 21.61
CA ASP A 341 -2.23 13.04 23.05
C ASP A 341 -1.47 11.84 23.64
N GLU A 342 -1.83 10.61 23.25
CA GLU A 342 -1.13 9.41 23.69
C GLU A 342 0.28 9.33 23.12
N LYS A 343 0.49 9.71 21.84
CA LYS A 343 1.83 9.84 21.25
C LYS A 343 2.68 10.86 22.02
N ALA A 344 2.10 12.00 22.38
CA ALA A 344 2.78 13.02 23.16
C ALA A 344 3.13 12.52 24.58
N LYS A 345 2.19 11.85 25.26
CA LYS A 345 2.42 11.24 26.58
C LYS A 345 3.52 10.19 26.50
N LYS A 346 3.48 9.29 25.54
CA LYS A 346 4.51 8.24 25.34
C LYS A 346 5.89 8.85 25.06
N ARG A 347 5.94 9.95 24.30
CA ARG A 347 7.20 10.66 24.08
C ARG A 347 7.74 11.32 25.33
N ILE A 348 6.87 11.85 26.19
CA ILE A 348 7.26 12.34 27.51
C ILE A 348 7.85 11.22 28.36
N LEU A 349 7.18 10.06 28.44
CA LEU A 349 7.66 8.89 29.15
C LEU A 349 9.04 8.42 28.64
N GLN A 350 9.23 8.34 27.33
CA GLN A 350 10.55 7.98 26.74
C GLN A 350 11.65 8.95 27.13
N VAL A 351 11.37 10.27 27.15
CA VAL A 351 12.33 11.28 27.55
C VAL A 351 12.69 11.15 29.03
N VAL A 352 11.69 10.89 29.89
CA VAL A 352 11.91 10.66 31.33
C VAL A 352 12.69 9.37 31.57
N ALA A 353 12.32 8.26 30.89
CA ALA A 353 13.03 6.98 31.01
C ALA A 353 14.51 7.09 30.57
N SER A 354 14.78 7.86 29.50
CA SER A 354 16.14 8.11 29.02
C SER A 354 17.04 8.88 29.99
N ALA A 355 16.46 9.54 30.98
CA ALA A 355 17.19 10.28 31.99
C ALA A 355 17.65 9.40 33.17
N GLY A 356 17.24 8.11 33.19
CA GLY A 356 17.63 7.15 34.19
C GLY A 356 17.01 7.40 35.58
N SER A 357 17.57 6.76 36.64
CA SER A 357 17.04 6.80 38.00
C SER A 357 17.07 8.19 38.64
N GLY A 358 17.94 9.08 38.20
CA GLY A 358 18.00 10.47 38.65
C GLY A 358 16.75 11.31 38.25
N GLY A 359 16.08 10.92 37.20
CA GLY A 359 14.95 11.67 36.63
C GLY A 359 15.39 12.88 35.81
N ILE A 360 14.43 13.69 35.38
CA ILE A 360 14.65 14.86 34.53
C ILE A 360 13.97 16.10 35.14
N THR A 361 14.66 17.23 35.11
CA THR A 361 14.05 18.50 35.56
C THR A 361 12.97 18.97 34.58
N ARG A 362 11.96 19.72 35.09
CA ARG A 362 10.91 20.30 34.24
C ARG A 362 11.48 21.15 33.09
N ASN A 363 12.56 21.89 33.34
CA ASN A 363 13.20 22.72 32.32
C ASN A 363 13.84 21.89 31.20
N ASP A 364 14.54 20.81 31.57
CA ASP A 364 15.18 19.91 30.60
C ASP A 364 14.14 19.11 29.82
N LEU A 365 13.08 18.65 30.49
CA LEU A 365 11.94 17.99 29.86
C LEU A 365 11.27 18.93 28.86
N THR A 366 11.05 20.19 29.24
CA THR A 366 10.49 21.21 28.36
C THR A 366 11.33 21.42 27.11
N ARG A 367 12.67 21.48 27.25
CA ARG A 367 13.59 21.61 26.11
C ARG A 367 13.52 20.41 25.16
N LYS A 368 13.43 19.21 25.70
CA LYS A 368 13.36 17.97 24.90
C LYS A 368 11.98 17.69 24.28
N THR A 369 10.93 18.39 24.75
CA THR A 369 9.54 18.27 24.28
C THR A 369 8.96 19.56 23.74
N GLN A 370 9.77 20.43 23.13
CA GLN A 370 9.36 21.75 22.61
C GLN A 370 8.28 21.69 21.53
N PHE A 371 8.21 20.57 20.80
CA PHE A 371 7.17 20.33 19.79
C PHE A 371 5.76 20.15 20.40
N ILE A 372 5.63 19.90 21.72
CA ILE A 372 4.36 19.88 22.44
C ILE A 372 4.07 21.28 22.97
N ARG A 373 2.90 21.82 22.64
CA ARG A 373 2.46 23.13 23.19
C ARG A 373 2.44 23.07 24.71
N LYS A 374 2.83 24.17 25.36
CA LYS A 374 2.96 24.26 26.83
C LYS A 374 1.70 23.77 27.56
N THR A 375 0.51 24.24 27.16
CA THR A 375 -0.78 23.88 27.79
C THR A 375 -1.03 22.38 27.77
N PHE A 376 -0.87 21.74 26.61
CA PHE A 376 -1.04 20.29 26.47
C PHE A 376 0.02 19.50 27.24
N ARG A 377 1.28 19.96 27.20
CA ARG A 377 2.36 19.31 27.95
C ARG A 377 2.10 19.32 29.45
N ASP A 378 1.61 20.43 29.99
CA ASP A 378 1.32 20.56 31.42
C ASP A 378 0.14 19.64 31.81
N GLU A 379 -0.88 19.52 30.95
CA GLU A 379 -2.00 18.60 31.10
C GLU A 379 -1.55 17.12 31.04
N TYR A 380 -0.74 16.74 30.05
CA TYR A 380 -0.23 15.37 29.94
C TYR A 380 0.70 14.98 31.08
N LEU A 381 1.48 15.90 31.63
CA LEU A 381 2.31 15.64 32.80
C LEU A 381 1.45 15.42 34.05
N ALA A 382 0.37 16.18 34.20
CA ALA A 382 -0.58 15.98 35.30
C ALA A 382 -1.24 14.61 35.21
N ASP A 383 -1.74 14.23 34.01
CA ASP A 383 -2.37 12.93 33.78
C ASP A 383 -1.40 11.75 34.05
N LEU A 384 -0.15 11.85 33.58
CA LEU A 384 0.86 10.81 33.78
C LEU A 384 1.31 10.66 35.24
N VAL A 385 1.23 11.73 36.01
CA VAL A 385 1.47 11.68 37.47
C VAL A 385 0.27 11.11 38.20
N GLU A 386 -0.97 11.49 37.78
CA GLU A 386 -2.20 10.95 38.37
C GLU A 386 -2.37 9.46 38.07
N SER A 387 -1.99 9.00 36.87
CA SER A 387 -1.99 7.55 36.50
C SER A 387 -0.89 6.75 37.18
N GLY A 388 0.09 7.39 37.83
CA GLY A 388 1.23 6.75 38.48
C GLY A 388 2.34 6.33 37.52
N GLU A 389 2.26 6.64 36.23
CA GLU A 389 3.32 6.37 35.24
C GLU A 389 4.54 7.26 35.47
N LEU A 390 4.33 8.45 36.03
CA LEU A 390 5.41 9.35 36.48
C LEU A 390 5.26 9.69 37.96
N VAL A 391 6.39 9.90 38.59
CA VAL A 391 6.45 10.45 39.96
C VAL A 391 7.10 11.82 39.88
N MET A 392 6.41 12.85 40.37
CA MET A 392 6.96 14.20 40.51
C MET A 392 7.50 14.40 41.94
N THR A 393 8.71 14.89 42.02
CA THR A 393 9.36 15.30 43.29
C THR A 393 9.74 16.75 43.23
N THR A 394 9.47 17.50 44.30
CA THR A 394 9.87 18.91 44.43
C THR A 394 11.11 18.99 45.33
N GLY A 395 12.20 19.46 44.74
CA GLY A 395 13.45 19.63 45.49
C GLY A 395 13.54 21.00 46.21
N SER A 396 14.69 21.24 46.87
CA SER A 396 15.01 22.54 47.44
C SER A 396 14.94 23.64 46.36
N HIS A 397 14.32 24.74 46.68
CA HIS A 397 14.04 25.90 45.76
C HIS A 397 12.93 25.65 44.76
N GLY A 398 12.00 24.70 44.98
CA GLY A 398 10.82 24.50 44.11
C GLY A 398 11.13 23.80 42.76
N LEU A 399 12.28 23.15 42.64
CA LEU A 399 12.68 22.46 41.40
C LEU A 399 11.88 21.16 41.23
N GLU A 400 10.98 21.12 40.24
CA GLU A 400 10.23 19.92 39.89
C GLU A 400 11.10 18.94 39.09
N THR A 401 11.13 17.68 39.50
CA THR A 401 11.83 16.60 38.84
C THR A 401 10.86 15.44 38.62
N TYR A 402 10.84 14.89 37.40
CA TYR A 402 10.00 13.76 36.97
C TYR A 402 10.83 12.51 36.85
N LYS A 403 10.33 11.40 37.37
CA LYS A 403 10.91 10.05 37.29
C LYS A 403 9.85 9.07 36.81
N MET A 404 10.28 7.93 36.28
CA MET A 404 9.35 6.85 35.98
C MET A 404 8.71 6.34 37.27
N GLY A 405 7.39 6.12 37.23
CA GLY A 405 6.68 5.35 38.25
C GLY A 405 7.19 3.91 38.30
N ILE A 406 6.99 3.23 39.44
CA ILE A 406 7.42 1.83 39.63
C ILE A 406 6.36 0.88 39.06
#